data_9988b45f3536acb4dbe166849c5dd47d
#
_entry.id   9988b45f3536acb4dbe166849c5dd47d
#
_cell.length_a   1.000
_cell.length_b   1.000
_cell.length_c   1.000
_cell.angle_alpha   90.00
_cell.angle_beta   90.00
_cell.angle_gamma   90.00
#
_symmetry.space_group_name_H-M   'P 1'
#
loop_
_entity.id
_entity.type
_entity.pdbx_description
1 polymer ?
#
loop_
_entity_poly.entity_id
_entity_poly.type
_entity_poly.pdbx_seq_one_letter_code
_entity_poly.pdbx_strand_id
1 'polypeptide(L)'
;MSYPMCTMQNMSQPSAHRHHAIDYVELTVTDLEQAKRFYSEAFGWQFNDYGPEYAGIKSPQGASAPEVGGLSKGQEVRSGGPLVLLYSTDLDRSVEAVKHAGGQVVNGPYEFPGGRRFHFTDPSGNELGVWAEA
;
A
#
# COMPACT_ATOMS: atom_id res chain seq x y z
N MET A 1 -13.89 -5.71 23.21
CA MET A 1 -13.44 -6.06 23.40
C MET A 1 -13.07 -6.02 23.77
N SER A 2 -13.11 -5.87 23.94
CA SER A 2 -12.65 -6.19 24.26
C SER A 2 -12.08 -6.31 24.66
N TYR A 3 -11.71 -6.35 25.06
CA TYR A 3 -11.05 -6.89 25.54
C TYR A 3 -10.53 -6.92 26.16
N PRO A 4 -10.31 -7.09 26.75
CA PRO A 4 -9.76 -7.41 27.33
C PRO A 4 -9.32 -7.37 27.70
N MET A 5 -9.08 -7.37 27.95
CA MET A 5 -8.62 -7.76 28.24
C MET A 5 -8.13 -8.08 28.22
N CYS A 6 -8.00 -8.12 28.48
CA CYS A 6 -7.57 -8.72 28.48
C CYS A 6 -7.19 -8.85 28.52
N THR A 7 -7.03 -8.88 28.71
CA THR A 7 -6.58 -9.27 28.81
C THR A 7 -6.06 -9.23 28.97
N MET A 8 -5.82 -9.34 29.31
CA MET A 8 -5.30 -9.57 29.49
C MET A 8 -4.56 -9.65 29.25
N GLN A 9 -4.45 -9.84 29.07
CA GLN A 9 -3.85 -10.06 28.79
C GLN A 9 -3.47 -9.73 28.44
N ASN A 10 -3.59 -10.03 28.66
CA ASN A 10 -3.39 -9.74 28.33
C ASN A 10 -3.76 -8.98 28.26
N MET A 11 -3.58 -8.88 28.59
CA MET A 11 -3.93 -8.17 28.70
C MET A 11 -4.08 -7.57 28.14
N SER A 12 -4.16 -7.66 28.11
CA SER A 12 -4.35 -6.94 27.56
C SER A 12 -3.91 -5.61 26.77
N GLN A 13 -3.39 -5.81 25.73
CA GLN A 13 -3.09 -4.67 24.92
C GLN A 13 -4.28 -4.32 24.06
N PRO A 14 -4.65 -3.01 23.86
CA PRO A 14 -5.74 -2.68 22.96
C PRO A 14 -5.39 -3.14 21.55
N SER A 15 -6.33 -3.66 20.83
CA SER A 15 -6.14 -4.00 19.44
C SER A 15 -5.84 -2.75 18.62
N ALA A 16 -4.92 -2.87 17.64
CA ALA A 16 -4.68 -1.80 16.66
C ALA A 16 -5.81 -1.71 15.64
N HIS A 17 -6.69 -2.73 15.58
CA HIS A 17 -7.81 -2.75 14.65
C HIS A 17 -8.99 -1.97 15.22
N ARG A 18 -9.73 -1.31 14.36
CA ARG A 18 -10.90 -0.54 14.74
C ARG A 18 -12.14 -1.12 14.10
N HIS A 19 -13.20 -1.25 14.87
CA HIS A 19 -14.46 -1.82 14.38
C HIS A 19 -14.95 -1.05 13.15
N HIS A 20 -15.21 -1.76 12.07
CA HIS A 20 -15.73 -1.23 10.80
C HIS A 20 -14.79 -0.29 10.04
N ALA A 21 -13.58 -0.03 10.52
CA ALA A 21 -12.61 0.78 9.79
C ALA A 21 -11.97 -0.04 8.66
N ILE A 22 -11.42 0.66 7.69
CA ILE A 22 -10.62 0.00 6.65
C ILE A 22 -9.35 -0.52 7.33
N ASP A 23 -9.13 -1.83 7.25
CA ASP A 23 -8.10 -2.50 8.03
C ASP A 23 -6.96 -3.02 7.17
N TYR A 24 -7.24 -3.38 5.93
CA TYR A 24 -6.29 -4.13 5.12
C TYR A 24 -6.63 -3.93 3.65
N VAL A 25 -5.61 -3.67 2.83
CA VAL A 25 -5.80 -3.51 1.39
C VAL A 25 -5.00 -4.58 0.67
N GLU A 26 -5.68 -5.37 -0.16
CA GLU A 26 -5.01 -6.42 -0.91
C GLU A 26 -5.00 -6.06 -2.39
N LEU A 27 -3.81 -6.14 -2.99
CA LEU A 27 -3.63 -5.90 -4.41
C LEU A 27 -3.31 -7.23 -5.10
N THR A 28 -3.95 -7.46 -6.24
CA THR A 28 -3.60 -8.59 -7.09
C THR A 28 -2.44 -8.18 -7.99
N VAL A 29 -1.42 -9.02 -8.07
CA VAL A 29 -0.26 -8.76 -8.92
C VAL A 29 0.01 -10.01 -9.76
N THR A 30 0.57 -9.83 -10.96
CA THR A 30 0.79 -10.96 -11.86
C THR A 30 2.18 -11.57 -11.68
N ASP A 31 3.11 -10.83 -11.09
CA ASP A 31 4.47 -11.29 -10.80
C ASP A 31 4.83 -10.76 -9.42
N LEU A 32 4.84 -11.66 -8.43
CA LEU A 32 5.00 -11.25 -7.03
C LEU A 32 6.38 -10.65 -6.77
N GLU A 33 7.45 -11.23 -7.31
CA GLU A 33 8.80 -10.71 -7.08
C GLU A 33 8.98 -9.34 -7.73
N GLN A 34 8.45 -9.17 -8.93
CA GLN A 34 8.51 -7.88 -9.62
C GLN A 34 7.74 -6.82 -8.84
N ALA A 35 6.55 -7.17 -8.32
CA ALA A 35 5.74 -6.25 -7.56
C ALA A 35 6.43 -5.82 -6.27
N LYS A 36 7.01 -6.78 -5.54
CA LYS A 36 7.75 -6.44 -4.31
C LYS A 36 8.89 -5.51 -4.61
N ARG A 37 9.65 -5.77 -5.68
CA ARG A 37 10.77 -4.93 -6.06
C ARG A 37 10.29 -3.52 -6.42
N PHE A 38 9.22 -3.43 -7.20
CA PHE A 38 8.67 -2.12 -7.58
C PHE A 38 8.30 -1.29 -6.35
N TYR A 39 7.49 -1.86 -5.45
CA TYR A 39 7.02 -1.10 -4.29
C TYR A 39 8.14 -0.79 -3.29
N SER A 40 9.14 -1.66 -3.20
CA SER A 40 10.33 -1.37 -2.39
C SER A 40 11.13 -0.22 -2.97
N GLU A 41 11.36 -0.22 -4.27
CA GLU A 41 12.17 0.82 -4.92
C GLU A 41 11.44 2.16 -4.97
N ALA A 42 10.15 2.14 -5.30
CA ALA A 42 9.41 3.38 -5.45
C ALA A 42 9.05 4.01 -4.10
N PHE A 43 8.70 3.20 -3.11
CA PHE A 43 8.09 3.71 -1.88
C PHE A 43 8.73 3.18 -0.60
N GLY A 44 9.71 2.31 -0.69
CA GLY A 44 10.38 1.78 0.49
C GLY A 44 9.56 0.76 1.26
N TRP A 45 8.54 0.17 0.65
CA TRP A 45 7.73 -0.84 1.33
C TRP A 45 8.56 -2.06 1.67
N GLN A 46 8.25 -2.67 2.81
CA GLN A 46 8.86 -3.92 3.25
C GLN A 46 7.77 -4.98 3.37
N PHE A 47 8.17 -6.23 3.22
CA PHE A 47 7.21 -7.32 3.11
C PHE A 47 7.55 -8.47 4.06
N ASN A 48 6.51 -9.20 4.47
CA ASN A 48 6.64 -10.52 5.06
C ASN A 48 6.30 -11.53 3.99
N ASP A 49 7.20 -12.48 3.76
CA ASP A 49 7.00 -13.47 2.70
C ASP A 49 6.21 -14.67 3.23
N TYR A 50 5.17 -15.05 2.49
CA TYR A 50 4.32 -16.20 2.83
C TYR A 50 4.31 -17.21 1.68
N GLY A 51 5.44 -17.41 1.04
CA GLY A 51 5.57 -18.33 -0.09
C GLY A 51 5.49 -17.61 -1.42
N PRO A 52 5.40 -18.38 -2.52
CA PRO A 52 5.49 -17.77 -3.86
C PRO A 52 4.23 -17.06 -4.33
N GLU A 53 3.12 -17.18 -3.57
CA GLU A 53 1.84 -16.66 -4.01
C GLU A 53 1.39 -15.42 -3.24
N TYR A 54 2.03 -15.08 -2.13
CA TYR A 54 1.53 -14.02 -1.26
C TYR A 54 2.64 -13.35 -0.46
N ALA A 55 2.56 -12.03 -0.34
CA ALA A 55 3.45 -11.27 0.55
C ALA A 55 2.60 -10.25 1.31
N GLY A 56 2.79 -10.17 2.62
CA GLY A 56 2.14 -9.15 3.43
C GLY A 56 2.93 -7.87 3.40
N ILE A 57 2.24 -6.74 3.46
CA ILE A 57 2.86 -5.41 3.45
C ILE A 57 3.03 -4.97 4.90
N LYS A 58 4.27 -4.77 5.32
CA LYS A 58 4.56 -4.36 6.69
C LYS A 58 4.11 -2.93 6.93
N SER A 59 3.63 -2.68 8.15
CA SER A 59 3.29 -1.32 8.54
C SER A 59 4.57 -0.48 8.66
N PRO A 60 4.54 0.79 8.21
CA PRO A 60 5.67 1.69 8.44
C PRO A 60 5.85 2.04 9.91
N GLN A 61 4.88 1.68 10.77
CA GLN A 61 4.97 1.97 12.21
C GLN A 61 5.82 0.96 12.96
N GLY A 62 6.28 -0.11 12.29
CA GLY A 62 7.20 -1.05 12.91
C GLY A 62 6.66 -2.46 12.98
N ALA A 63 7.52 -3.38 13.44
CA ALA A 63 7.25 -4.81 13.42
C ALA A 63 6.11 -5.23 14.36
N SER A 64 5.82 -4.43 15.38
CA SER A 64 4.75 -4.75 16.32
C SER A 64 3.37 -4.34 15.80
N ALA A 65 3.30 -3.50 14.76
CA ALA A 65 2.04 -3.10 14.18
C ALA A 65 1.55 -4.16 13.19
N PRO A 66 0.22 -4.33 13.03
CA PRO A 66 -0.30 -5.27 12.05
C PRO A 66 0.10 -4.88 10.63
N GLU A 67 0.14 -5.87 9.75
CA GLU A 67 0.31 -5.59 8.32
C GLU A 67 -0.84 -4.72 7.84
N VAL A 68 -0.53 -3.86 6.86
CA VAL A 68 -1.53 -2.94 6.32
C VAL A 68 -2.16 -3.46 5.04
N GLY A 69 -1.64 -4.54 4.49
CA GLY A 69 -2.19 -5.10 3.27
C GLY A 69 -1.36 -6.26 2.79
N GLY A 70 -1.61 -6.66 1.55
CA GLY A 70 -0.88 -7.76 0.94
C GLY A 70 -0.87 -7.68 -0.57
N LEU A 71 0.08 -8.40 -1.14
CA LEU A 71 0.17 -8.62 -2.59
C LEU A 71 -0.16 -10.08 -2.82
N SER A 72 -1.18 -10.34 -3.62
CA SER A 72 -1.65 -11.70 -3.91
C SER A 72 -1.42 -11.99 -5.38
N LYS A 73 -0.68 -13.04 -5.68
CA LYS A 73 -0.41 -13.39 -7.07
C LYS A 73 -1.69 -13.90 -7.73
N GLY A 74 -2.01 -13.35 -8.89
CA GLY A 74 -3.16 -13.76 -9.68
C GLY A 74 -2.81 -13.79 -11.14
N GLN A 75 -3.80 -14.12 -11.98
CA GLN A 75 -3.56 -14.29 -13.40
C GLN A 75 -3.73 -12.98 -14.18
N GLU A 76 -4.60 -12.11 -13.69
CA GLU A 76 -4.80 -10.81 -14.34
C GLU A 76 -5.24 -9.77 -13.33
N VAL A 77 -5.03 -8.51 -13.68
CA VAL A 77 -5.46 -7.39 -12.87
C VAL A 77 -6.59 -6.68 -13.61
N ARG A 78 -7.69 -6.42 -12.89
CA ARG A 78 -8.82 -5.69 -13.43
C ARG A 78 -8.78 -4.25 -12.94
N SER A 79 -8.91 -3.32 -13.87
CA SER A 79 -8.98 -1.90 -13.52
C SER A 79 -10.40 -1.53 -13.09
N GLY A 80 -10.54 -0.36 -12.47
CA GLY A 80 -11.84 0.19 -12.13
C GLY A 80 -12.31 -0.05 -10.71
N GLY A 81 -11.45 -0.57 -9.84
CA GLY A 81 -11.75 -0.69 -8.43
C GLY A 81 -11.53 0.60 -7.66
N PRO A 82 -11.61 0.56 -6.34
CA PRO A 82 -11.31 1.73 -5.52
C PRO A 82 -9.90 2.22 -5.78
N LEU A 83 -9.71 3.55 -5.67
CA LEU A 83 -8.39 4.15 -5.83
C LEU A 83 -7.72 4.23 -4.47
N VAL A 84 -6.56 3.61 -4.34
CA VAL A 84 -5.75 3.69 -3.13
C VAL A 84 -4.80 4.84 -3.29
N LEU A 85 -4.80 5.77 -2.33
CA LEU A 85 -3.92 6.94 -2.36
C LEU A 85 -2.83 6.80 -1.32
N LEU A 86 -1.60 6.94 -1.75
CA LEU A 86 -0.44 7.01 -0.86
C LEU A 86 -0.13 8.48 -0.58
N TYR A 87 0.50 8.77 0.55
CA TYR A 87 0.90 10.13 0.88
C TYR A 87 2.38 10.35 0.57
N SER A 88 2.72 11.53 0.06
CA SER A 88 4.10 11.91 -0.19
C SER A 88 4.38 13.28 0.41
N THR A 89 5.57 13.48 0.95
CA THR A 89 6.02 14.79 1.38
C THR A 89 6.63 15.58 0.23
N ASP A 90 6.89 14.93 -0.92
CA ASP A 90 7.48 15.57 -2.09
C ASP A 90 6.94 14.87 -3.33
N LEU A 91 5.88 15.42 -3.90
CA LEU A 91 5.18 14.76 -4.99
C LEU A 91 6.04 14.56 -6.22
N ASP A 92 6.85 15.57 -6.56
CA ASP A 92 7.69 15.49 -7.77
C ASP A 92 8.72 14.39 -7.65
N ARG A 93 9.29 14.18 -6.45
CA ARG A 93 10.21 13.07 -6.23
C ARG A 93 9.49 11.74 -6.34
N SER A 94 8.25 11.66 -5.87
CA SER A 94 7.48 10.43 -5.99
C SER A 94 7.18 10.10 -7.45
N VAL A 95 6.91 11.11 -8.28
CA VAL A 95 6.73 10.89 -9.71
C VAL A 95 7.98 10.25 -10.31
N GLU A 96 9.16 10.80 -10.01
CA GLU A 96 10.40 10.27 -10.54
C GLU A 96 10.69 8.86 -10.01
N ALA A 97 10.41 8.62 -8.74
CA ALA A 97 10.62 7.30 -8.15
C ALA A 97 9.76 6.23 -8.81
N VAL A 98 8.49 6.55 -9.10
CA VAL A 98 7.60 5.62 -9.78
C VAL A 98 8.13 5.28 -11.17
N LYS A 99 8.52 6.30 -11.92
CA LYS A 99 9.07 6.09 -13.27
C LYS A 99 10.33 5.23 -13.22
N HIS A 100 11.22 5.55 -12.30
CA HIS A 100 12.51 4.86 -12.20
C HIS A 100 12.33 3.40 -11.78
N ALA A 101 11.31 3.12 -10.96
CA ALA A 101 11.04 1.77 -10.48
C ALA A 101 10.24 0.90 -11.47
N GLY A 102 9.81 1.48 -12.59
CA GLY A 102 9.13 0.72 -13.63
C GLY A 102 7.62 0.90 -13.71
N GLY A 103 7.07 1.85 -12.95
CA GLY A 103 5.66 2.20 -13.07
C GLY A 103 5.43 3.24 -14.14
N GLN A 104 4.18 3.49 -14.45
CA GLN A 104 3.80 4.50 -15.43
C GLN A 104 2.90 5.53 -14.79
N VAL A 105 3.19 6.81 -15.00
CA VAL A 105 2.29 7.88 -14.58
C VAL A 105 1.21 8.00 -15.65
N VAL A 106 -0.05 7.80 -15.22
CA VAL A 106 -1.17 7.76 -16.15
C VAL A 106 -2.09 8.96 -16.04
N ASN A 107 -1.95 9.77 -14.97
CA ASN A 107 -2.79 10.95 -14.78
C ASN A 107 -2.06 11.93 -13.88
N GLY A 108 -1.94 13.18 -14.31
CA GLY A 108 -1.37 14.25 -13.50
C GLY A 108 0.14 14.36 -13.61
N PRO A 109 0.79 15.04 -12.67
CA PRO A 109 0.22 15.66 -11.45
C PRO A 109 -0.82 16.75 -11.73
N TYR A 110 -1.83 16.82 -10.87
CA TYR A 110 -2.85 17.85 -10.98
C TYR A 110 -3.25 18.32 -9.59
N GLU A 111 -3.87 19.51 -9.53
CA GLU A 111 -4.30 20.11 -8.27
C GLU A 111 -5.71 19.62 -7.93
N PHE A 112 -5.94 19.50 -6.64
CA PHE A 112 -7.26 19.23 -6.09
C PHE A 112 -7.38 20.00 -4.77
N PRO A 113 -8.56 20.08 -4.14
CA PRO A 113 -8.73 20.94 -2.97
C PRO A 113 -7.80 20.68 -1.79
N GLY A 114 -7.22 19.50 -1.66
CA GLY A 114 -6.30 19.20 -0.56
C GLY A 114 -4.82 19.36 -0.89
N GLY A 115 -4.48 19.59 -2.15
CA GLY A 115 -3.09 19.68 -2.58
C GLY A 115 -2.91 19.28 -4.03
N ARG A 116 -1.98 18.38 -4.29
CA ARG A 116 -1.70 17.87 -5.64
C ARG A 116 -1.62 16.35 -5.59
N ARG A 117 -1.94 15.71 -6.71
CA ARG A 117 -1.78 14.26 -6.78
C ARG A 117 -1.53 13.79 -8.21
N PHE A 118 -1.07 12.56 -8.33
CA PHE A 118 -0.97 11.90 -9.62
C PHE A 118 -1.39 10.45 -9.47
N HIS A 119 -1.71 9.81 -10.58
CA HIS A 119 -2.04 8.40 -10.62
C HIS A 119 -0.97 7.66 -11.42
N PHE A 120 -0.71 6.43 -11.01
CA PHE A 120 0.26 5.59 -11.71
C PHE A 120 -0.28 4.17 -11.81
N THR A 121 0.27 3.41 -12.73
CA THR A 121 0.04 1.97 -12.75
C THR A 121 1.32 1.27 -12.33
N ASP A 122 1.15 0.22 -11.51
CA ASP A 122 2.26 -0.63 -11.14
C ASP A 122 2.59 -1.59 -12.30
N PRO A 123 3.66 -2.40 -12.22
CA PRO A 123 3.99 -3.31 -13.32
C PRO A 123 2.93 -4.35 -13.66
N SER A 124 2.02 -4.64 -12.73
CA SER A 124 0.92 -5.57 -12.98
C SER A 124 -0.31 -4.89 -13.59
N GLY A 125 -0.34 -3.55 -13.59
CA GLY A 125 -1.45 -2.78 -14.14
C GLY A 125 -2.43 -2.25 -13.10
N ASN A 126 -2.13 -2.39 -11.81
CA ASN A 126 -2.96 -1.76 -10.77
C ASN A 126 -2.79 -0.24 -10.84
N GLU A 127 -3.88 0.48 -10.76
CA GLU A 127 -3.82 1.94 -10.70
C GLU A 127 -3.95 2.41 -9.26
N LEU A 128 -2.96 3.17 -8.80
CA LEU A 128 -2.96 3.81 -7.49
C LEU A 128 -2.69 5.29 -7.70
N GLY A 129 -2.85 6.07 -6.64
CA GLY A 129 -2.49 7.47 -6.68
C GLY A 129 -1.54 7.83 -5.56
N VAL A 130 -0.89 8.96 -5.71
CA VAL A 130 -0.05 9.56 -4.67
C VAL A 130 -0.48 11.01 -4.54
N TRP A 131 -0.64 11.47 -3.30
CA TRP A 131 -1.02 12.87 -3.06
C TRP A 131 -0.05 13.52 -2.10
N ALA A 132 0.02 14.83 -2.18
CA ALA A 132 0.83 15.65 -1.30
C ALA A 132 0.05 16.89 -0.98
N GLU A 133 0.31 17.44 0.19
CA GLU A 133 -0.18 18.78 0.49
C GLU A 133 0.51 19.76 -0.43
N ALA A 134 -0.13 20.85 -0.74
CA ALA A 134 0.27 21.79 -1.77
C ALA A 134 1.74 22.17 -1.80
#